data_f81ffa1a5adee1116562bea87de8f9ff
#
_entry.id   f81ffa1a5adee1116562bea87de8f9ff
#
_cell.length_a   1.000
_cell.length_b   1.000
_cell.length_c   1.000
_cell.angle_alpha   90.00
_cell.angle_beta   90.00
_cell.angle_gamma   90.00
#
_symmetry.space_group_name_H-M   'P 1'
#
loop_
_entity.id
_entity.type
_entity.pdbx_description
1 polymer ?
#
loop_
_entity_poly.entity_id
_entity_poly.type
_entity_poly.pdbx_seq_one_letter_code
_entity_poly.pdbx_strand_id
1 'polypeptide(L)'
;MTKAKYKILVCPSDRTGVSKFRSVDPHIRLQEMFPEDFWIDIDYAPKCEDENFFKQYDLVQFHRSIGPDFAKSQKAIEICKKLGIPTVCDIDDYWMPTVDHPAHAIVKENKLDHMITESLKIAGHITTTTKVFAQEIKKLNPNVFVLPNTVNPRERQFQPKKIDSKVMRIGWLGGSSHLKDLEIL
;
A
#
# COMPACT_ATOMS: atom_id res chain seq x y z
N MET A 1 8.49 -1.34 30.69
CA MET A 1 7.71 -1.66 29.50
C MET A 1 8.38 -2.83 28.81
N THR A 2 7.68 -3.94 28.60
CA THR A 2 8.18 -5.07 27.82
C THR A 2 8.40 -4.60 26.39
N LYS A 3 9.52 -4.97 25.79
CA LYS A 3 9.83 -4.64 24.38
C LYS A 3 8.88 -5.45 23.51
N ALA A 4 8.20 -4.80 22.55
CA ALA A 4 7.36 -5.51 21.58
C ALA A 4 8.15 -6.61 20.86
N LYS A 5 7.49 -7.72 20.53
CA LYS A 5 8.10 -8.91 19.96
C LYS A 5 8.61 -8.68 18.54
N TYR A 6 7.87 -7.91 17.74
CA TYR A 6 8.21 -7.60 16.35
C TYR A 6 8.21 -6.09 16.10
N LYS A 7 9.22 -5.60 15.43
CA LYS A 7 9.33 -4.20 14.99
C LYS A 7 9.16 -4.12 13.48
N ILE A 8 8.12 -3.43 13.02
CA ILE A 8 7.76 -3.33 11.61
C ILE A 8 7.98 -1.90 11.13
N LEU A 9 8.73 -1.75 10.03
CA LEU A 9 8.81 -0.49 9.29
C LEU A 9 7.72 -0.46 8.23
N VAL A 10 6.93 0.61 8.20
CA VAL A 10 5.89 0.86 7.21
C VAL A 10 6.27 2.10 6.41
N CYS A 11 6.42 1.93 5.09
CA CYS A 11 6.80 3.00 4.17
C CYS A 11 5.63 3.32 3.20
N PRO A 12 4.74 4.25 3.56
CA PRO A 12 3.67 4.69 2.66
C PRO A 12 4.24 5.46 1.47
N SER A 13 3.63 5.32 0.27
CA SER A 13 4.07 6.05 -0.94
C SER A 13 3.72 7.55 -0.91
N ASP A 14 2.70 7.92 -0.15
CA ASP A 14 2.16 9.27 -0.13
C ASP A 14 1.42 9.55 1.20
N ARG A 15 0.85 10.74 1.31
CA ARG A 15 0.04 11.16 2.48
C ARG A 15 -1.45 11.24 2.14
N THR A 16 -1.89 10.55 1.09
CA THR A 16 -3.28 10.53 0.63
C THR A 16 -4.11 9.41 1.26
N GLY A 17 -5.38 9.34 0.85
CA GLY A 17 -6.31 8.32 1.33
C GLY A 17 -5.85 6.89 1.08
N VAL A 18 -5.16 6.62 -0.04
CA VAL A 18 -4.70 5.27 -0.37
C VAL A 18 -3.70 4.78 0.68
N SER A 19 -2.62 5.54 0.90
CA SER A 19 -1.64 5.18 1.94
C SER A 19 -2.24 5.13 3.33
N LYS A 20 -3.22 6.01 3.64
CA LYS A 20 -3.95 5.95 4.91
C LYS A 20 -4.63 4.59 5.09
N PHE A 21 -5.45 4.16 4.13
CA PHE A 21 -6.26 2.95 4.26
C PHE A 21 -5.47 1.65 4.04
N ARG A 22 -4.39 1.68 3.25
CA ARG A 22 -3.61 0.47 2.94
C ARG A 22 -2.41 0.26 3.87
N SER A 23 -1.75 1.33 4.27
CA SER A 23 -0.50 1.23 5.03
C SER A 23 -0.64 1.77 6.47
N VAL A 24 -1.12 3.00 6.65
CA VAL A 24 -1.04 3.67 7.96
C VAL A 24 -2.05 3.11 8.96
N ASP A 25 -3.33 3.23 8.66
CA ASP A 25 -4.41 2.86 9.60
C ASP A 25 -4.39 1.36 9.99
N PRO A 26 -4.20 0.40 9.03
CA PRO A 26 -4.14 -1.01 9.39
C PRO A 26 -3.00 -1.34 10.35
N HIS A 27 -1.83 -0.74 10.15
CA HIS A 27 -0.67 -1.02 11.00
C HIS A 27 -0.75 -0.32 12.36
N ILE A 28 -1.24 0.93 12.42
CA ILE A 28 -1.53 1.58 13.70
C ILE A 28 -2.55 0.74 14.48
N ARG A 29 -3.60 0.27 13.80
CA ARG A 29 -4.62 -0.55 14.43
C ARG A 29 -4.08 -1.90 14.91
N LEU A 30 -3.17 -2.51 14.16
CA LEU A 30 -2.47 -3.73 14.55
C LEU A 30 -1.72 -3.52 15.87
N GLN A 31 -0.93 -2.43 15.97
CA GLN A 31 -0.22 -2.08 17.19
C GLN A 31 -1.16 -1.80 18.37
N GLU A 32 -2.26 -1.07 18.16
CA GLU A 32 -3.26 -0.79 19.19
C GLU A 32 -3.91 -2.07 19.74
N MET A 33 -4.17 -3.05 18.87
CA MET A 33 -4.82 -4.31 19.26
C MET A 33 -3.85 -5.29 19.91
N PHE A 34 -2.59 -5.25 19.54
CA PHE A 34 -1.56 -6.19 19.96
C PHE A 34 -0.25 -5.46 20.33
N PRO A 35 -0.29 -4.57 21.34
CA PRO A 35 0.86 -3.69 21.66
C PRO A 35 2.09 -4.44 22.21
N GLU A 36 1.90 -5.66 22.72
CA GLU A 36 3.00 -6.49 23.20
C GLU A 36 3.68 -7.27 22.06
N ASP A 37 2.97 -7.48 20.94
CA ASP A 37 3.52 -8.20 19.80
C ASP A 37 4.15 -7.26 18.79
N PHE A 38 3.56 -6.09 18.52
CA PHE A 38 3.95 -5.24 17.39
C PHE A 38 4.32 -3.81 17.81
N TRP A 39 5.45 -3.38 17.30
CA TRP A 39 5.86 -1.97 17.27
C TRP A 39 5.91 -1.51 15.82
N ILE A 40 5.20 -0.45 15.49
CA ILE A 40 5.09 0.08 14.13
C ILE A 40 5.79 1.44 14.03
N ASP A 41 6.79 1.52 13.16
CA ASP A 41 7.38 2.77 12.75
C ASP A 41 6.87 3.13 11.34
N ILE A 42 6.32 4.34 11.16
CA ILE A 42 5.87 4.84 9.86
C ILE A 42 6.86 5.88 9.36
N ASP A 43 7.48 5.61 8.21
CA ASP A 43 8.46 6.50 7.61
C ASP A 43 8.17 6.72 6.13
N TYR A 44 7.93 7.99 5.76
CA TYR A 44 7.67 8.42 4.37
C TYR A 44 8.95 8.70 3.57
N ALA A 45 10.10 8.72 4.23
CA ALA A 45 11.39 9.01 3.60
C ALA A 45 12.51 8.13 4.21
N PRO A 46 12.37 6.79 4.12
CA PRO A 46 13.30 5.87 4.75
C PRO A 46 14.72 6.02 4.19
N LYS A 47 15.71 5.72 5.02
CA LYS A 47 17.12 5.71 4.61
C LYS A 47 17.45 4.48 3.78
N CYS A 48 17.04 4.48 2.52
CA CYS A 48 17.06 3.32 1.62
C CYS A 48 18.44 2.64 1.44
N GLU A 49 19.53 3.36 1.69
CA GLU A 49 20.90 2.88 1.49
C GLU A 49 21.63 2.56 2.80
N ASP A 50 20.96 2.78 3.95
CA ASP A 50 21.56 2.59 5.28
C ASP A 50 21.20 1.20 5.86
N GLU A 51 22.17 0.27 5.81
CA GLU A 51 22.00 -1.07 6.37
C GLU A 51 21.69 -1.05 7.88
N ASN A 52 22.28 -0.10 8.64
CA ASN A 52 22.04 0.00 10.08
C ASN A 52 20.63 0.51 10.39
N PHE A 53 20.05 1.31 9.49
CA PHE A 53 18.66 1.72 9.59
C PHE A 53 17.73 0.51 9.52
N PHE A 54 17.93 -0.42 8.58
CA PHE A 54 17.08 -1.59 8.43
C PHE A 54 17.29 -2.67 9.51
N LYS A 55 18.51 -2.84 10.04
CA LYS A 55 18.82 -3.87 11.06
C LYS A 55 17.93 -3.85 12.31
N GLN A 56 17.26 -2.74 12.57
CA GLN A 56 16.38 -2.60 13.74
C GLN A 56 14.96 -3.14 13.54
N TYR A 57 14.63 -3.61 12.32
CA TYR A 57 13.29 -4.07 11.97
C TYR A 57 13.26 -5.56 11.67
N ASP A 58 12.13 -6.19 12.01
CA ASP A 58 11.86 -7.60 11.73
C ASP A 58 11.10 -7.80 10.43
N LEU A 59 10.45 -6.73 9.90
CA LEU A 59 9.73 -6.71 8.64
C LEU A 59 9.69 -5.29 8.08
N VAL A 60 9.75 -5.16 6.75
CA VAL A 60 9.56 -3.89 6.03
C VAL A 60 8.37 -4.02 5.10
N GLN A 61 7.31 -3.24 5.36
CA GLN A 61 6.17 -3.09 4.46
C GLN A 61 6.30 -1.76 3.72
N PHE A 62 6.00 -1.75 2.43
CA PHE A 62 5.97 -0.53 1.64
C PHE A 62 4.82 -0.57 0.61
N HIS A 63 4.31 0.61 0.26
CA HIS A 63 3.24 0.74 -0.73
C HIS A 63 3.83 1.11 -2.09
N ARG A 64 3.62 0.26 -3.10
CA ARG A 64 4.08 0.37 -4.50
C ARG A 64 5.61 0.36 -4.67
N SER A 65 6.33 1.20 -3.96
CA SER A 65 7.79 1.28 -3.96
C SER A 65 8.29 1.85 -2.63
N ILE A 66 9.58 1.65 -2.34
CA ILE A 66 10.22 2.24 -1.18
C ILE A 66 11.23 3.28 -1.64
N GLY A 67 11.14 4.51 -1.09
CA GLY A 67 12.01 5.63 -1.48
C GLY A 67 11.58 6.34 -2.77
N PRO A 68 12.36 7.34 -3.20
CA PRO A 68 11.94 8.29 -4.24
C PRO A 68 12.12 7.78 -5.68
N ASP A 69 12.92 6.74 -5.90
CA ASP A 69 13.24 6.19 -7.21
C ASP A 69 13.51 4.69 -7.15
N PHE A 70 13.58 4.03 -8.32
CA PHE A 70 13.77 2.59 -8.40
C PHE A 70 15.13 2.15 -7.86
N ALA A 71 16.21 2.90 -8.09
CA ALA A 71 17.55 2.50 -7.63
C ALA A 71 17.61 2.43 -6.11
N LYS A 72 17.01 3.39 -5.41
CA LYS A 72 16.90 3.38 -3.95
C LYS A 72 15.94 2.31 -3.46
N SER A 73 14.82 2.09 -4.15
CA SER A 73 13.89 1.01 -3.84
C SER A 73 14.58 -0.35 -3.94
N GLN A 74 15.28 -0.59 -5.03
CA GLN A 74 16.06 -1.81 -5.23
C GLN A 74 17.10 -2.00 -4.12
N LYS A 75 17.87 -0.95 -3.82
CA LYS A 75 18.92 -0.99 -2.79
C LYS A 75 18.35 -1.34 -1.41
N ALA A 76 17.24 -0.73 -1.02
CA ALA A 76 16.57 -1.03 0.25
C ALA A 76 16.10 -2.49 0.32
N ILE A 77 15.50 -3.02 -0.74
CA ILE A 77 15.02 -4.41 -0.81
C ILE A 77 16.23 -5.39 -0.78
N GLU A 78 17.31 -5.08 -1.50
CA GLU A 78 18.54 -5.88 -1.47
C GLU A 78 19.18 -5.91 -0.08
N ILE A 79 19.23 -4.78 0.63
CA ILE A 79 19.71 -4.70 2.00
C ILE A 79 18.83 -5.58 2.92
N CYS A 80 17.51 -5.44 2.84
CA CYS A 80 16.60 -6.28 3.62
C CYS A 80 16.84 -7.77 3.33
N LYS A 81 16.94 -8.16 2.07
CA LYS A 81 17.23 -9.54 1.66
C LYS A 81 18.56 -10.05 2.23
N LYS A 82 19.63 -9.25 2.15
CA LYS A 82 20.96 -9.56 2.74
C LYS A 82 20.86 -9.78 4.24
N LEU A 83 20.05 -8.98 4.93
CA LEU A 83 19.85 -9.05 6.38
C LEU A 83 18.85 -10.15 6.81
N GLY A 84 18.21 -10.84 5.88
CA GLY A 84 17.15 -11.81 6.19
C GLY A 84 15.85 -11.17 6.67
N ILE A 85 15.64 -9.88 6.38
CA ILE A 85 14.44 -9.13 6.76
C ILE A 85 13.40 -9.29 5.64
N PRO A 86 12.22 -9.89 5.90
CA PRO A 86 11.18 -10.02 4.90
C PRO A 86 10.65 -8.65 4.46
N THR A 87 10.37 -8.52 3.15
CA THR A 87 9.76 -7.34 2.57
C THR A 87 8.36 -7.66 2.06
N VAL A 88 7.42 -6.75 2.27
CA VAL A 88 6.03 -6.84 1.77
C VAL A 88 5.72 -5.58 0.96
N CYS A 89 5.51 -5.75 -0.33
CA CYS A 89 5.02 -4.69 -1.21
C CYS A 89 3.50 -4.73 -1.25
N ASP A 90 2.83 -3.67 -0.84
CA ASP A 90 1.39 -3.55 -1.01
C ASP A 90 1.06 -2.81 -2.29
N ILE A 91 0.07 -3.31 -3.05
CA ILE A 91 -0.43 -2.67 -4.26
C ILE A 91 -1.95 -2.85 -4.36
N ASP A 92 -2.66 -1.76 -4.49
CA ASP A 92 -4.12 -1.70 -4.46
C ASP A 92 -4.76 -1.53 -5.83
N ASP A 93 -4.10 -0.77 -6.74
CA ASP A 93 -4.57 -0.41 -8.07
C ASP A 93 -3.63 -0.87 -9.17
N TYR A 94 -4.20 -1.04 -10.39
CA TYR A 94 -3.41 -1.35 -11.57
C TYR A 94 -2.51 -0.17 -11.95
N TRP A 95 -1.21 -0.42 -12.00
CA TRP A 95 -0.17 0.62 -12.11
C TRP A 95 0.24 0.99 -13.54
N MET A 96 -0.35 0.34 -14.53
CA MET A 96 -0.11 0.63 -15.96
C MET A 96 -1.37 1.24 -16.59
N PRO A 97 -1.62 2.54 -16.40
CA PRO A 97 -2.83 3.18 -16.91
C PRO A 97 -2.88 3.20 -18.42
N THR A 98 -4.07 3.05 -18.99
CA THR A 98 -4.32 3.16 -20.43
C THR A 98 -4.07 4.60 -20.90
N VAL A 99 -3.91 4.80 -22.23
CA VAL A 99 -3.56 6.11 -22.83
C VAL A 99 -4.58 7.20 -22.50
N ASP A 100 -5.82 6.84 -22.36
CA ASP A 100 -6.94 7.74 -22.05
C ASP A 100 -7.15 7.99 -20.54
N HIS A 101 -6.35 7.33 -19.69
CA HIS A 101 -6.43 7.56 -18.24
C HIS A 101 -5.76 8.89 -17.86
N PRO A 102 -6.37 9.74 -16.99
CA PRO A 102 -5.82 11.04 -16.61
C PRO A 102 -4.38 11.03 -16.08
N ALA A 103 -4.00 9.94 -15.40
CA ALA A 103 -2.65 9.79 -14.86
C ALA A 103 -1.62 9.24 -15.86
N HIS A 104 -2.01 8.88 -17.10
CA HIS A 104 -1.12 8.20 -18.06
C HIS A 104 0.18 8.98 -18.31
N ALA A 105 0.06 10.27 -18.63
CA ALA A 105 1.23 11.11 -18.95
C ALA A 105 2.22 11.15 -17.77
N ILE A 106 1.73 11.48 -16.57
CA ILE A 106 2.59 11.59 -15.38
C ILE A 106 3.24 10.26 -15.00
N VAL A 107 2.53 9.14 -15.16
CA VAL A 107 3.09 7.80 -14.90
C VAL A 107 4.20 7.49 -15.87
N LYS A 108 4.04 7.80 -17.18
CA LYS A 108 5.04 7.53 -18.21
C LYS A 108 6.25 8.45 -18.11
N GLU A 109 6.06 9.75 -17.92
CA GLU A 109 7.15 10.73 -17.77
C GLU A 109 8.05 10.40 -16.57
N ASN A 110 7.47 9.99 -15.46
CA ASN A 110 8.21 9.65 -14.24
C ASN A 110 8.56 8.16 -14.14
N LYS A 111 8.27 7.35 -15.16
CA LYS A 111 8.55 5.90 -15.21
C LYS A 111 8.01 5.14 -13.98
N LEU A 112 6.88 5.59 -13.43
CA LEU A 112 6.30 5.00 -12.22
C LEU A 112 5.83 3.57 -12.47
N ASP A 113 5.29 3.28 -13.65
CA ASP A 113 4.91 1.93 -14.07
C ASP A 113 6.10 0.97 -14.08
N HIS A 114 7.24 1.41 -14.58
CA HIS A 114 8.48 0.63 -14.57
C HIS A 114 8.97 0.41 -13.13
N MET A 115 9.05 1.48 -12.34
CA MET A 115 9.50 1.41 -10.94
C MET A 115 8.65 0.43 -10.12
N ILE A 116 7.33 0.52 -10.25
CA ILE A 116 6.42 -0.38 -9.53
C ILE A 116 6.58 -1.82 -10.03
N THR A 117 6.62 -2.04 -11.34
CA THR A 117 6.80 -3.38 -11.93
C THR A 117 8.07 -4.06 -11.40
N GLU A 118 9.18 -3.35 -11.40
CA GLU A 118 10.45 -3.91 -10.92
C GLU A 118 10.44 -4.12 -9.40
N SER A 119 9.82 -3.21 -8.63
CA SER A 119 9.64 -3.40 -7.19
C SER A 119 8.82 -4.65 -6.85
N LEU A 120 7.74 -4.92 -7.62
CA LEU A 120 6.94 -6.13 -7.48
C LEU A 120 7.75 -7.41 -7.75
N LYS A 121 8.61 -7.41 -8.78
CA LYS A 121 9.45 -8.57 -9.12
C LYS A 121 10.43 -8.95 -8.02
N ILE A 122 10.99 -7.97 -7.31
CA ILE A 122 12.07 -8.19 -6.34
C ILE A 122 11.61 -8.22 -4.88
N ALA A 123 10.38 -7.78 -4.59
CA ALA A 123 9.80 -7.86 -3.24
C ALA A 123 9.71 -9.31 -2.76
N GLY A 124 9.92 -9.55 -1.47
CA GLY A 124 9.79 -10.89 -0.89
C GLY A 124 8.37 -11.42 -0.94
N HIS A 125 7.41 -10.58 -0.62
CA HIS A 125 5.97 -10.85 -0.64
C HIS A 125 5.19 -9.66 -1.18
N ILE A 126 3.96 -9.92 -1.67
CA ILE A 126 3.06 -8.87 -2.16
C ILE A 126 1.69 -9.04 -1.51
N THR A 127 1.10 -7.93 -1.09
CA THR A 127 -0.32 -7.86 -0.72
C THR A 127 -1.10 -7.06 -1.75
N THR A 128 -2.32 -7.49 -2.06
CA THR A 128 -3.21 -6.81 -3.00
C THR A 128 -4.68 -6.99 -2.62
N THR A 129 -5.59 -6.29 -3.31
CA THR A 129 -6.98 -6.11 -2.88
C THR A 129 -7.93 -7.24 -3.28
N THR A 130 -7.73 -7.87 -4.44
CA THR A 130 -8.67 -8.85 -5.00
C THR A 130 -7.97 -10.09 -5.56
N LYS A 131 -8.71 -11.20 -5.64
CA LYS A 131 -8.21 -12.45 -6.24
C LYS A 131 -7.87 -12.28 -7.72
N VAL A 132 -8.66 -11.49 -8.46
CA VAL A 132 -8.42 -11.22 -9.88
C VAL A 132 -7.13 -10.45 -10.05
N PHE A 133 -6.93 -9.40 -9.28
CA PHE A 133 -5.71 -8.60 -9.33
C PHE A 133 -4.47 -9.41 -8.89
N ALA A 134 -4.62 -10.27 -7.88
CA ALA A 134 -3.55 -11.18 -7.47
C ALA A 134 -3.08 -12.11 -8.59
N GLN A 135 -3.97 -12.56 -9.48
CA GLN A 135 -3.59 -13.40 -10.64
C GLN A 135 -2.71 -12.64 -11.63
N GLU A 136 -2.98 -11.35 -11.87
CA GLU A 136 -2.12 -10.50 -12.71
C GLU A 136 -0.73 -10.33 -12.10
N ILE A 137 -0.67 -10.03 -10.80
CA ILE A 137 0.59 -9.81 -10.09
C ILE A 137 1.42 -11.10 -10.00
N LYS A 138 0.78 -12.27 -9.90
CA LYS A 138 1.46 -13.57 -9.89
C LYS A 138 2.29 -13.86 -11.13
N LYS A 139 2.05 -13.18 -12.24
CA LYS A 139 2.91 -13.24 -13.45
C LYS A 139 4.30 -12.62 -13.20
N LEU A 140 4.44 -11.78 -12.19
CA LEU A 140 5.67 -11.09 -11.82
C LEU A 140 6.32 -11.70 -10.58
N ASN A 141 5.51 -12.09 -9.59
CA ASN A 141 5.97 -12.63 -8.31
C ASN A 141 4.96 -13.67 -7.79
N PRO A 142 5.37 -14.91 -7.48
CA PRO A 142 4.45 -15.95 -7.02
C PRO A 142 3.91 -15.73 -5.59
N ASN A 143 4.60 -14.93 -4.76
CA ASN A 143 4.30 -14.76 -3.34
C ASN A 143 3.26 -13.66 -3.11
N VAL A 144 2.04 -13.84 -3.62
CA VAL A 144 0.96 -12.85 -3.57
C VAL A 144 -0.15 -13.29 -2.64
N PHE A 145 -0.54 -12.40 -1.73
CA PHE A 145 -1.62 -12.58 -0.78
C PHE A 145 -2.72 -11.54 -1.01
N VAL A 146 -3.98 -11.95 -0.86
CA VAL A 146 -5.12 -11.04 -0.97
C VAL A 146 -5.45 -10.48 0.41
N LEU A 147 -5.33 -9.17 0.54
CA LEU A 147 -5.73 -8.39 1.69
C LEU A 147 -6.77 -7.36 1.23
N PRO A 148 -8.08 -7.66 1.34
CA PRO A 148 -9.14 -6.79 0.82
C PRO A 148 -9.11 -5.40 1.43
N ASN A 149 -9.61 -4.41 0.68
CA ASN A 149 -9.84 -3.08 1.23
C ASN A 149 -10.85 -3.14 2.36
N THR A 150 -10.53 -2.47 3.45
CA THR A 150 -11.39 -2.38 4.65
C THR A 150 -11.44 -0.94 5.13
N VAL A 151 -12.46 -0.63 5.91
CA VAL A 151 -12.61 0.65 6.57
C VAL A 151 -12.77 0.45 8.07
N ASN A 152 -12.32 1.42 8.85
CA ASN A 152 -12.56 1.39 10.28
C ASN A 152 -14.01 1.82 10.57
N PRO A 153 -14.91 0.91 11.00
CA PRO A 153 -16.31 1.26 11.22
C PRO A 153 -16.52 2.20 12.40
N ARG A 154 -15.48 2.47 13.21
CA ARG A 154 -15.54 3.44 14.32
C ARG A 154 -15.30 4.87 13.87
N GLU A 155 -14.81 5.10 12.67
CA GLU A 155 -14.66 6.45 12.12
C GLU A 155 -16.02 7.06 11.82
N ARG A 156 -16.20 8.33 12.23
CA ARG A 156 -17.49 9.05 12.09
C ARG A 156 -18.02 9.05 10.65
N GLN A 157 -17.16 9.12 9.66
CA GLN A 157 -17.55 9.12 8.24
C GLN A 157 -18.19 7.81 7.78
N PHE A 158 -17.89 6.68 8.45
CA PHE A 158 -18.45 5.36 8.14
C PHE A 158 -19.59 4.97 9.09
N GLN A 159 -19.99 5.85 10.02
CA GLN A 159 -21.11 5.60 10.90
C GLN A 159 -22.43 5.82 10.14
N PRO A 160 -23.37 4.87 10.19
CA PRO A 160 -24.67 5.06 9.55
C PRO A 160 -25.42 6.22 10.20
N LYS A 161 -25.93 7.13 9.37
CA LYS A 161 -26.88 8.15 9.81
C LYS A 161 -28.26 7.78 9.32
N LYS A 162 -29.20 7.69 10.24
CA LYS A 162 -30.61 7.59 9.87
C LYS A 162 -31.05 8.95 9.31
N ILE A 163 -31.36 8.99 8.03
CA ILE A 163 -31.95 10.17 7.37
C ILE A 163 -33.42 9.87 7.16
N ASP A 164 -34.27 10.64 7.79
CA ASP A 164 -35.71 10.58 7.54
C ASP A 164 -35.98 11.30 6.22
N SER A 165 -36.33 10.54 5.18
CA SER A 165 -36.58 11.06 3.83
C SER A 165 -37.66 10.24 3.14
N LYS A 166 -38.67 10.94 2.57
CA LYS A 166 -39.74 10.34 1.78
C LYS A 166 -39.29 9.85 0.41
N VAL A 167 -38.09 10.21 -0.02
CA VAL A 167 -37.53 9.83 -1.32
C VAL A 167 -36.19 9.09 -1.14
N MET A 168 -35.99 8.08 -1.96
CA MET A 168 -34.69 7.42 -2.09
C MET A 168 -33.73 8.40 -2.75
N ARG A 169 -32.54 8.55 -2.17
CA ARG A 169 -31.47 9.34 -2.75
C ARG A 169 -30.32 8.41 -3.06
N ILE A 170 -29.91 8.40 -4.32
CA ILE A 170 -28.74 7.66 -4.79
C ILE A 170 -27.65 8.70 -5.10
N GLY A 171 -26.48 8.50 -4.53
CA GLY A 171 -25.32 9.36 -4.77
C GLY A 171 -24.12 8.52 -5.18
N TRP A 172 -23.30 9.07 -6.04
CA TRP A 172 -22.00 8.53 -6.38
C TRP A 172 -20.91 9.51 -5.91
N LEU A 173 -19.81 8.97 -5.37
CA LEU A 173 -18.64 9.72 -4.97
C LEU A 173 -17.40 9.01 -5.49
N GLY A 174 -16.61 9.67 -6.32
CA GLY A 174 -15.39 9.12 -6.90
C GLY A 174 -14.49 10.19 -7.50
N GLY A 175 -13.24 9.85 -7.80
CA GLY A 175 -12.31 10.71 -8.50
C GLY A 175 -12.64 10.85 -9.99
N SER A 176 -12.05 11.86 -10.66
CA SER A 176 -12.23 12.09 -12.11
C SER A 176 -11.80 10.91 -12.99
N SER A 177 -10.89 10.06 -12.50
CA SER A 177 -10.48 8.83 -13.19
C SER A 177 -11.58 7.79 -13.35
N HIS A 178 -12.68 7.91 -12.58
CA HIS A 178 -13.81 6.98 -12.58
C HIS A 178 -15.04 7.49 -13.36
N LEU A 179 -14.90 8.57 -14.15
CA LEU A 179 -16.01 9.11 -14.91
C LEU A 179 -16.55 8.08 -15.93
N LYS A 180 -15.68 7.27 -16.54
CA LYS A 180 -16.10 6.21 -17.46
C LYS A 180 -16.88 5.07 -16.80
N ASP A 181 -16.66 4.84 -15.52
CA ASP A 181 -17.40 3.81 -14.77
C ASP A 181 -18.89 4.15 -14.64
N LEU A 182 -19.23 5.46 -14.76
CA LEU A 182 -20.63 5.93 -14.73
C LEU A 182 -21.38 5.68 -16.05
N GLU A 183 -20.69 5.41 -17.15
CA GLU A 183 -21.31 5.10 -18.44
C GLU A 183 -22.06 3.74 -18.41
N ILE A 184 -21.81 2.93 -17.37
CA ILE A 184 -22.45 1.62 -17.17
C ILE A 184 -23.80 1.77 -16.41
N LEU A 185 -24.05 2.92 -15.78
CA LEU A 185 -25.26 3.20 -14.99
C LEU A 185 -26.34 3.84 -15.83
#